data_dffe7f22873fc17cbb8cdcd57bbbc649
#
_entry.id   dffe7f22873fc17cbb8cdcd57bbbc649
#
_cell.length_a   1.000
_cell.length_b   1.000
_cell.length_c   1.000
_cell.angle_alpha   90.00
_cell.angle_beta   90.00
_cell.angle_gamma   90.00
#
_symmetry.space_group_name_H-M   'P 1'
#
loop_
_entity.id
_entity.type
_entity.pdbx_description
1 polymer ?
#
loop_
_entity_poly.entity_id
_entity_poly.type
_entity_poly.pdbx_seq_one_letter_code
_entity_poly.pdbx_strand_id
1 'polypeptide(L)'
;MKKVVNIEKTDSNFENYTLFDIETTGLNRSKDFMYMFGICGKKDNELIYSQYYIEDEKEEKELILELSKLLNNKKIISYNGDRFDFPFIRKKMEKYNIPKFNFENTDIYRQLQKLNFFLDEPSLKAINLGKRLGFDVHDHVNQQEMPKIFKMYQELKDNEMLSKLIYHNYIDLQVLSHIYEYKESILNRILTINNKKFTGVLKTLYIQKNFLVVRLSNPRNLILNFHQQNYSIISNKDEIKIELELEEGLIENNIKAKVFKSKYDNKIFKESKNLTENFILILKQNKLIKENLLLLLNII
;
A
#
# COMPACT_ATOMS: atom_id res chain seq x y z
N MET A 1 0.18 -31.11 6.73
CA MET A 1 0.48 -29.66 6.95
C MET A 1 1.34 -29.47 8.20
N LYS A 2 2.31 -28.54 8.15
CA LYS A 2 3.23 -28.20 9.25
C LYS A 2 3.16 -26.70 9.57
N LYS A 3 3.68 -26.31 10.76
CA LYS A 3 3.67 -24.92 11.23
C LYS A 3 5.01 -24.54 11.84
N VAL A 4 5.47 -23.31 11.55
CA VAL A 4 6.62 -22.66 12.22
C VAL A 4 6.13 -21.35 12.85
N VAL A 5 6.67 -21.01 14.01
CA VAL A 5 6.33 -19.76 14.73
C VAL A 5 7.61 -19.04 15.12
N ASN A 6 7.70 -17.76 14.78
CA ASN A 6 8.72 -16.83 15.22
C ASN A 6 8.08 -15.70 16.01
N ILE A 7 8.74 -15.23 17.05
CA ILE A 7 8.23 -14.18 17.94
C ILE A 7 9.28 -13.07 18.03
N GLU A 8 8.85 -11.82 17.80
CA GLU A 8 9.68 -10.63 17.92
C GLU A 8 9.06 -9.63 18.88
N LYS A 9 9.87 -8.96 19.69
CA LYS A 9 9.42 -7.83 20.50
C LYS A 9 9.18 -6.61 19.61
N THR A 10 8.13 -5.87 19.91
CA THR A 10 7.76 -4.67 19.15
C THR A 10 7.13 -3.60 20.03
N ASP A 11 7.44 -2.35 19.72
CA ASP A 11 6.74 -1.18 20.26
C ASP A 11 5.67 -0.65 19.29
N SER A 12 5.41 -1.37 18.21
CA SER A 12 4.46 -0.95 17.18
C SER A 12 3.01 -0.93 17.69
N ASN A 13 2.23 0.04 17.21
CA ASN A 13 0.82 0.23 17.60
C ASN A 13 -0.17 -0.50 16.67
N PHE A 14 0.28 -1.57 16.04
CA PHE A 14 -0.60 -2.25 15.12
C PHE A 14 -1.47 -3.31 15.83
N GLU A 15 -2.61 -2.86 16.31
CA GLU A 15 -3.58 -3.70 16.98
C GLU A 15 -4.72 -4.12 16.04
N ASN A 16 -5.27 -5.31 16.25
CA ASN A 16 -6.44 -5.84 15.55
C ASN A 16 -6.31 -6.14 14.05
N TYR A 17 -5.09 -6.15 13.50
CA TYR A 17 -4.85 -6.55 12.12
C TYR A 17 -4.02 -7.83 12.05
N THR A 18 -4.16 -8.54 10.93
CA THR A 18 -3.33 -9.70 10.59
C THR A 18 -2.62 -9.41 9.28
N LEU A 19 -1.29 -9.33 9.28
CA LEU A 19 -0.50 -9.31 8.05
C LEU A 19 -0.59 -10.67 7.39
N PHE A 20 -0.60 -10.70 6.07
CA PHE A 20 -0.85 -11.93 5.33
C PHE A 20 -0.13 -11.94 3.99
N ASP A 21 0.45 -13.10 3.67
CA ASP A 21 1.13 -13.39 2.40
C ASP A 21 1.08 -14.88 2.08
N ILE A 22 1.12 -15.26 0.77
CA ILE A 22 1.13 -16.65 0.31
C ILE A 22 2.29 -16.96 -0.59
N GLU A 23 2.71 -18.25 -0.58
CA GLU A 23 3.69 -18.79 -1.52
C GLU A 23 3.04 -19.84 -2.43
N THR A 24 3.34 -19.73 -3.72
CA THR A 24 2.76 -20.59 -4.76
C THR A 24 3.82 -21.13 -5.70
N THR A 25 3.54 -22.25 -6.37
CA THR A 25 4.43 -22.83 -7.37
C THR A 25 4.45 -22.08 -8.70
N GLY A 26 3.63 -21.03 -8.82
CA GLY A 26 3.57 -20.17 -9.99
C GLY A 26 2.36 -19.25 -9.97
N LEU A 27 2.15 -18.52 -11.07
CA LEU A 27 1.11 -17.48 -11.16
C LEU A 27 -0.24 -17.98 -11.68
N ASN A 28 -0.30 -19.19 -12.20
CA ASN A 28 -1.53 -19.74 -12.79
C ASN A 28 -2.42 -20.37 -11.71
N ARG A 29 -3.44 -19.66 -11.30
CA ARG A 29 -4.38 -20.03 -10.22
C ARG A 29 -5.05 -21.40 -10.40
N SER A 30 -5.15 -21.89 -11.64
CA SER A 30 -5.79 -23.18 -11.93
C SER A 30 -4.80 -24.35 -11.97
N LYS A 31 -3.57 -24.11 -12.41
CA LYS A 31 -2.53 -25.14 -12.59
C LYS A 31 -1.57 -25.24 -11.41
N ASP A 32 -1.14 -24.06 -10.93
CA ASP A 32 -0.19 -23.98 -9.84
C ASP A 32 -0.91 -24.19 -8.50
N PHE A 33 -0.18 -24.56 -7.45
CA PHE A 33 -0.73 -24.78 -6.11
C PHE A 33 -0.05 -23.89 -5.06
N MET A 34 -0.75 -23.66 -3.96
CA MET A 34 -0.26 -22.95 -2.80
C MET A 34 0.43 -23.92 -1.87
N TYR A 35 1.71 -23.68 -1.55
CA TYR A 35 2.46 -24.55 -0.66
C TYR A 35 2.73 -23.96 0.73
N MET A 36 2.52 -22.64 0.89
CA MET A 36 2.70 -21.95 2.16
C MET A 36 1.81 -20.72 2.24
N PHE A 37 1.40 -20.36 3.44
CA PHE A 37 0.97 -19.04 3.78
C PHE A 37 1.57 -18.60 5.11
N GLY A 38 1.80 -17.30 5.22
CA GLY A 38 2.25 -16.65 6.43
C GLY A 38 1.23 -15.66 6.97
N ILE A 39 1.13 -15.61 8.28
CA ILE A 39 0.38 -14.59 9.01
C ILE A 39 1.25 -13.99 10.10
N CYS A 40 1.11 -12.68 10.33
CA CYS A 40 1.67 -12.03 11.50
C CYS A 40 0.59 -11.25 12.23
N GLY A 41 0.45 -11.47 13.52
CA GLY A 41 -0.44 -10.74 14.40
C GLY A 41 0.31 -10.19 15.61
N LYS A 42 -0.23 -9.12 16.23
CA LYS A 42 0.31 -8.58 17.48
C LYS A 42 -0.44 -9.18 18.68
N LYS A 43 0.29 -9.57 19.69
CA LYS A 43 -0.22 -9.93 21.01
C LYS A 43 0.68 -9.29 22.05
N ASP A 44 0.12 -8.44 22.89
CA ASP A 44 0.87 -7.63 23.86
C ASP A 44 1.96 -6.81 23.14
N ASN A 45 3.22 -6.93 23.54
CA ASN A 45 4.38 -6.29 22.92
C ASN A 45 5.17 -7.25 22.01
N GLU A 46 4.48 -8.20 21.38
CA GLU A 46 5.10 -9.20 20.52
C GLU A 46 4.40 -9.30 19.18
N LEU A 47 5.18 -9.40 18.11
CA LEU A 47 4.74 -9.82 16.79
C LEU A 47 4.92 -11.34 16.68
N ILE A 48 3.83 -12.03 16.40
CA ILE A 48 3.83 -13.49 16.26
C ILE A 48 3.65 -13.83 14.78
N TYR A 49 4.75 -14.25 14.17
CA TYR A 49 4.79 -14.74 12.79
C TYR A 49 4.49 -16.22 12.80
N SER A 50 3.46 -16.65 12.12
CA SER A 50 3.08 -18.06 11.99
C SER A 50 3.01 -18.42 10.52
N GLN A 51 3.81 -19.41 10.12
CA GLN A 51 3.89 -19.88 8.76
C GLN A 51 3.39 -21.30 8.70
N TYR A 52 2.47 -21.56 7.79
CA TYR A 52 1.84 -22.87 7.56
C TYR A 52 2.25 -23.35 6.19
N TYR A 53 2.78 -24.56 6.09
CA TYR A 53 3.29 -25.11 4.84
C TYR A 53 2.97 -26.59 4.67
N ILE A 54 3.05 -27.03 3.44
CA ILE A 54 2.86 -28.43 3.03
C ILE A 54 4.11 -28.95 2.32
N GLU A 55 4.28 -30.25 2.35
CA GLU A 55 5.39 -30.94 1.69
C GLU A 55 4.96 -31.72 0.44
N ASP A 56 3.65 -31.93 0.27
CA ASP A 56 3.04 -32.59 -0.89
C ASP A 56 1.82 -31.79 -1.35
N GLU A 57 1.65 -31.68 -2.67
CA GLU A 57 0.50 -31.01 -3.28
C GLU A 57 -0.86 -31.54 -2.80
N LYS A 58 -0.93 -32.85 -2.46
CA LYS A 58 -2.15 -33.48 -1.95
C LYS A 58 -2.66 -32.84 -0.67
N GLU A 59 -1.81 -32.18 0.09
CA GLU A 59 -2.16 -31.48 1.32
C GLU A 59 -2.69 -30.04 1.06
N GLU A 60 -2.72 -29.55 -0.20
CA GLU A 60 -3.19 -28.17 -0.51
C GLU A 60 -4.59 -27.90 0.04
N LYS A 61 -5.49 -28.88 -0.03
CA LYS A 61 -6.85 -28.74 0.49
C LYS A 61 -6.87 -28.47 2.01
N GLU A 62 -6.04 -29.17 2.77
CA GLU A 62 -5.90 -29.00 4.21
C GLU A 62 -5.34 -27.60 4.53
N LEU A 63 -4.32 -27.15 3.79
CA LEU A 63 -3.73 -25.82 3.93
C LEU A 63 -4.77 -24.71 3.70
N ILE A 64 -5.59 -24.81 2.64
CA ILE A 64 -6.67 -23.84 2.34
C ILE A 64 -7.77 -23.86 3.41
N LEU A 65 -8.13 -25.04 3.95
CA LEU A 65 -9.10 -25.14 5.03
C LEU A 65 -8.60 -24.45 6.30
N GLU A 66 -7.35 -24.65 6.68
CA GLU A 66 -6.77 -23.99 7.85
C GLU A 66 -6.67 -22.48 7.66
N LEU A 67 -6.21 -22.01 6.47
CA LEU A 67 -6.21 -20.62 6.11
C LEU A 67 -7.61 -19.99 6.27
N SER A 68 -8.65 -20.66 5.75
CA SER A 68 -10.02 -20.16 5.82
C SER A 68 -10.53 -19.99 7.24
N LYS A 69 -10.15 -20.86 8.17
CA LYS A 69 -10.49 -20.75 9.60
C LYS A 69 -9.78 -19.58 10.27
N LEU A 70 -8.46 -19.45 10.01
CA LEU A 70 -7.63 -18.45 10.66
C LEU A 70 -7.94 -17.02 10.21
N LEU A 71 -8.32 -16.83 8.94
CA LEU A 71 -8.61 -15.50 8.37
C LEU A 71 -10.09 -15.12 8.43
N ASN A 72 -10.99 -16.03 8.80
CA ASN A 72 -12.41 -15.71 8.85
C ASN A 72 -12.71 -14.61 9.87
N ASN A 73 -13.44 -13.57 9.43
CA ASN A 73 -13.80 -12.37 10.19
C ASN A 73 -12.58 -11.56 10.70
N LYS A 74 -11.43 -11.68 10.02
CA LYS A 74 -10.24 -10.89 10.34
C LYS A 74 -10.14 -9.62 9.50
N LYS A 75 -9.47 -8.62 10.05
CA LYS A 75 -8.95 -7.47 9.32
C LYS A 75 -7.54 -7.82 8.85
N ILE A 76 -7.36 -7.88 7.55
CA ILE A 76 -6.13 -8.34 6.91
C ILE A 76 -5.41 -7.16 6.30
N ILE A 77 -4.09 -7.17 6.37
CA ILE A 77 -3.20 -6.30 5.64
C ILE A 77 -2.38 -7.16 4.71
N SER A 78 -2.39 -6.83 3.42
CA SER A 78 -1.62 -7.53 2.40
C SER A 78 -0.86 -6.56 1.50
N TYR A 79 0.08 -7.08 0.71
CA TYR A 79 0.78 -6.32 -0.32
C TYR A 79 0.46 -6.87 -1.71
N ASN A 80 -0.39 -6.18 -2.46
CA ASN A 80 -0.93 -6.62 -3.76
C ASN A 80 -1.84 -7.86 -3.68
N GLY A 81 -2.34 -8.19 -2.49
CA GLY A 81 -3.16 -9.39 -2.23
C GLY A 81 -4.50 -9.38 -2.95
N ASP A 82 -5.09 -8.20 -3.21
CA ASP A 82 -6.33 -8.06 -3.99
C ASP A 82 -6.17 -8.56 -5.44
N ARG A 83 -4.96 -8.48 -6.01
CA ARG A 83 -4.68 -8.91 -7.38
C ARG A 83 -4.19 -10.35 -7.48
N PHE A 84 -3.49 -10.83 -6.47
CA PHE A 84 -2.84 -12.13 -6.52
C PHE A 84 -3.37 -13.10 -5.45
N ASP A 85 -3.12 -12.87 -4.17
CA ASP A 85 -3.36 -13.81 -3.08
C ASP A 85 -4.82 -14.24 -2.99
N PHE A 86 -5.73 -13.29 -2.80
CA PHE A 86 -7.15 -13.60 -2.61
C PHE A 86 -7.82 -14.20 -3.86
N PRO A 87 -7.54 -13.74 -5.09
CA PRO A 87 -8.00 -14.44 -6.28
C PRO A 87 -7.43 -15.86 -6.43
N PHE A 88 -6.19 -16.09 -6.01
CA PHE A 88 -5.59 -17.43 -6.01
C PHE A 88 -6.32 -18.34 -5.02
N ILE A 89 -6.46 -17.91 -3.78
CA ILE A 89 -7.18 -18.63 -2.71
C ILE A 89 -8.61 -18.94 -3.12
N ARG A 90 -9.36 -17.95 -3.65
CA ARG A 90 -10.74 -18.17 -4.10
C ARG A 90 -10.82 -19.27 -5.16
N LYS A 91 -9.86 -19.29 -6.10
CA LYS A 91 -9.81 -20.34 -7.14
C LYS A 91 -9.56 -21.72 -6.55
N LYS A 92 -8.71 -21.82 -5.53
CA LYS A 92 -8.46 -23.08 -4.80
C LYS A 92 -9.66 -23.51 -3.97
N MET A 93 -10.34 -22.59 -3.29
CA MET A 93 -11.58 -22.87 -2.58
C MET A 93 -12.66 -23.45 -3.53
N GLU A 94 -12.81 -22.88 -4.73
CA GLU A 94 -13.69 -23.43 -5.77
C GLU A 94 -13.28 -24.85 -6.14
N LYS A 95 -12.00 -25.10 -6.42
CA LYS A 95 -11.45 -26.43 -6.78
C LYS A 95 -11.79 -27.50 -5.72
N TYR A 96 -11.73 -27.13 -4.44
CA TYR A 96 -11.87 -28.07 -3.32
C TYR A 96 -13.26 -28.06 -2.68
N ASN A 97 -14.22 -27.31 -3.21
CA ASN A 97 -15.56 -27.10 -2.65
C ASN A 97 -15.51 -26.61 -1.19
N ILE A 98 -14.61 -25.68 -0.88
CA ILE A 98 -14.50 -25.05 0.44
C ILE A 98 -15.40 -23.82 0.46
N PRO A 99 -16.26 -23.64 1.50
CA PRO A 99 -17.10 -22.46 1.64
C PRO A 99 -16.30 -21.17 1.71
N LYS A 100 -16.81 -20.09 1.10
CA LYS A 100 -16.19 -18.76 1.22
C LYS A 100 -16.21 -18.30 2.68
N PHE A 101 -15.17 -17.62 3.09
CA PHE A 101 -15.06 -16.94 4.38
C PHE A 101 -15.07 -15.43 4.21
N ASN A 102 -15.41 -14.71 5.27
CA ASN A 102 -15.51 -13.26 5.29
C ASN A 102 -14.24 -12.65 5.90
N PHE A 103 -13.76 -11.57 5.31
CA PHE A 103 -12.64 -10.79 5.82
C PHE A 103 -12.65 -9.38 5.22
N GLU A 104 -12.00 -8.46 5.90
CA GLU A 104 -11.71 -7.11 5.39
C GLU A 104 -10.24 -7.05 4.98
N ASN A 105 -9.92 -6.65 3.74
CA ASN A 105 -8.54 -6.49 3.32
C ASN A 105 -8.16 -5.03 3.10
N THR A 106 -7.00 -4.66 3.63
CA THR A 106 -6.29 -3.42 3.33
C THR A 106 -5.07 -3.75 2.49
N ASP A 107 -5.17 -3.54 1.18
CA ASP A 107 -4.05 -3.74 0.26
C ASP A 107 -3.16 -2.49 0.24
N ILE A 108 -1.98 -2.58 0.88
CA ILE A 108 -1.04 -1.45 1.01
C ILE A 108 -0.46 -1.04 -0.35
N TYR A 109 -0.16 -2.00 -1.23
CA TYR A 109 0.34 -1.69 -2.57
C TYR A 109 -0.65 -0.80 -3.34
N ARG A 110 -1.95 -1.15 -3.31
CA ARG A 110 -2.99 -0.35 -3.98
C ARG A 110 -3.15 1.04 -3.38
N GLN A 111 -2.98 1.18 -2.07
CA GLN A 111 -3.03 2.49 -1.42
C GLN A 111 -1.83 3.35 -1.84
N LEU A 112 -0.61 2.79 -1.81
CA LEU A 112 0.59 3.49 -2.25
C LEU A 112 0.55 3.82 -3.74
N GLN A 113 0.01 2.93 -4.58
CA GLN A 113 -0.15 3.17 -6.01
C GLN A 113 -1.04 4.39 -6.30
N LYS A 114 -2.14 4.57 -5.55
CA LYS A 114 -3.01 5.76 -5.66
C LYS A 114 -2.33 7.05 -5.21
N LEU A 115 -1.32 6.94 -4.39
CA LEU A 115 -0.52 8.05 -3.86
C LEU A 115 0.78 8.26 -4.64
N ASN A 116 1.12 7.41 -5.61
CA ASN A 116 2.45 7.44 -6.21
C ASN A 116 2.75 8.72 -7.00
N PHE A 117 1.74 9.41 -7.50
CA PHE A 117 1.91 10.75 -8.07
C PHE A 117 2.43 11.77 -7.04
N PHE A 118 2.05 11.61 -5.77
CA PHE A 118 2.60 12.39 -4.65
C PHE A 118 3.94 11.83 -4.18
N LEU A 119 4.06 10.52 -4.05
CA LEU A 119 5.26 9.88 -3.50
C LEU A 119 6.47 10.02 -4.42
N ASP A 120 6.25 9.97 -5.73
CA ASP A 120 7.30 9.95 -6.78
C ASP A 120 8.29 8.78 -6.58
N GLU A 121 7.72 7.60 -6.23
CA GLU A 121 8.50 6.41 -5.94
C GLU A 121 8.85 5.65 -7.23
N PRO A 122 10.14 5.43 -7.54
CA PRO A 122 10.55 4.74 -8.76
C PRO A 122 10.12 3.28 -8.80
N SER A 123 9.90 2.67 -7.64
CA SER A 123 9.45 1.30 -7.51
C SER A 123 8.61 1.10 -6.25
N LEU A 124 7.42 0.57 -6.43
CA LEU A 124 6.54 0.13 -5.34
C LEU A 124 6.63 -1.38 -5.08
N LYS A 125 7.66 -2.10 -5.58
CA LYS A 125 7.89 -3.48 -5.14
C LYS A 125 8.21 -3.48 -3.64
N ALA A 126 7.59 -4.38 -2.86
CA ALA A 126 7.70 -4.41 -1.40
C ALA A 126 9.16 -4.35 -0.93
N ILE A 127 10.00 -5.25 -1.44
CA ILE A 127 11.41 -5.32 -1.08
C ILE A 127 12.20 -4.05 -1.40
N ASN A 128 11.93 -3.41 -2.55
CA ASN A 128 12.62 -2.18 -2.94
C ASN A 128 12.19 -1.01 -2.06
N LEU A 129 10.89 -0.95 -1.74
CA LEU A 129 10.36 0.07 -0.85
C LEU A 129 10.86 -0.13 0.58
N GLY A 130 10.83 -1.36 1.09
CA GLY A 130 11.36 -1.72 2.42
C GLY A 130 12.82 -1.28 2.59
N LYS A 131 13.69 -1.63 1.63
CA LYS A 131 15.11 -1.20 1.64
C LYS A 131 15.27 0.31 1.70
N ARG A 132 14.46 1.06 0.95
CA ARG A 132 14.53 2.54 0.96
C ARG A 132 14.01 3.15 2.25
N LEU A 133 13.09 2.46 2.92
CA LEU A 133 12.60 2.84 4.25
C LEU A 133 13.54 2.40 5.38
N GLY A 134 14.69 1.81 5.05
CA GLY A 134 15.72 1.41 6.02
C GLY A 134 15.56 -0.02 6.54
N PHE A 135 14.67 -0.83 5.97
CA PHE A 135 14.62 -2.25 6.32
C PHE A 135 15.82 -2.97 5.69
N ASP A 136 16.63 -3.57 6.53
CA ASP A 136 17.81 -4.30 6.10
C ASP A 136 17.43 -5.71 5.67
N VAL A 137 17.48 -5.95 4.38
CA VAL A 137 17.18 -7.25 3.79
C VAL A 137 18.50 -7.94 3.45
N HIS A 138 18.97 -8.76 4.36
CA HIS A 138 20.07 -9.69 4.10
C HIS A 138 19.54 -10.97 3.45
N ASP A 139 20.28 -11.51 2.51
CA ASP A 139 20.09 -12.85 1.90
C ASP A 139 18.66 -13.12 1.34
N HIS A 140 17.99 -12.09 0.85
CA HIS A 140 16.68 -12.28 0.23
C HIS A 140 16.82 -13.06 -1.09
N VAL A 141 16.30 -14.27 -1.10
CA VAL A 141 16.21 -15.09 -2.33
C VAL A 141 15.21 -14.45 -3.29
N ASN A 142 15.53 -14.43 -4.59
CA ASN A 142 14.65 -13.88 -5.60
C ASN A 142 13.33 -14.66 -5.64
N GLN A 143 12.20 -13.97 -5.49
CA GLN A 143 10.84 -14.54 -5.56
C GLN A 143 10.64 -15.47 -6.78
N GLN A 144 11.30 -15.20 -7.90
CA GLN A 144 11.21 -16.04 -9.12
C GLN A 144 11.86 -17.42 -8.94
N GLU A 145 12.73 -17.59 -7.97
CA GLU A 145 13.41 -18.85 -7.68
C GLU A 145 12.64 -19.74 -6.69
N MET A 146 11.71 -19.17 -5.94
CA MET A 146 10.95 -19.88 -4.91
C MET A 146 10.21 -21.13 -5.44
N PRO A 147 9.50 -21.08 -6.57
CA PRO A 147 8.86 -22.28 -7.13
C PRO A 147 9.85 -23.42 -7.46
N LYS A 148 11.05 -23.05 -7.94
CA LYS A 148 12.11 -24.02 -8.25
C LYS A 148 12.69 -24.63 -6.97
N ILE A 149 12.96 -23.82 -5.96
CA ILE A 149 13.46 -24.28 -4.66
C ILE A 149 12.43 -25.22 -4.02
N PHE A 150 11.13 -24.88 -4.08
CA PHE A 150 10.09 -25.76 -3.55
C PHE A 150 10.04 -27.12 -4.27
N LYS A 151 10.13 -27.12 -5.61
CA LYS A 151 10.19 -28.38 -6.38
C LYS A 151 11.40 -29.24 -5.99
N MET A 152 12.59 -28.63 -5.87
CA MET A 152 13.78 -29.31 -5.41
C MET A 152 13.60 -29.85 -3.97
N TYR A 153 12.99 -29.09 -3.09
CA TYR A 153 12.64 -29.54 -1.74
C TYR A 153 11.72 -30.76 -1.77
N GLN A 154 10.72 -30.78 -2.64
CA GLN A 154 9.82 -31.94 -2.76
C GLN A 154 10.56 -33.22 -3.16
N GLU A 155 11.55 -33.10 -4.04
CA GLU A 155 12.34 -34.23 -4.54
C GLU A 155 13.40 -34.72 -3.53
N LEU A 156 14.13 -33.78 -2.91
CA LEU A 156 15.30 -34.07 -2.09
C LEU A 156 15.03 -34.10 -0.59
N LYS A 157 13.94 -33.49 -0.15
CA LYS A 157 13.58 -33.27 1.28
C LYS A 157 14.70 -32.60 2.09
N ASP A 158 15.43 -31.71 1.42
CA ASP A 158 16.56 -30.99 2.01
C ASP A 158 16.07 -29.87 2.94
N ASN A 159 16.48 -29.93 4.20
CA ASN A 159 16.09 -28.95 5.24
C ASN A 159 16.65 -27.54 4.97
N GLU A 160 17.76 -27.40 4.25
CA GLU A 160 18.28 -26.08 3.89
C GLU A 160 17.34 -25.37 2.89
N MET A 161 16.82 -26.11 1.90
CA MET A 161 15.82 -25.59 0.97
C MET A 161 14.52 -25.18 1.68
N LEU A 162 14.04 -26.02 2.59
CA LEU A 162 12.87 -25.70 3.41
C LEU A 162 13.11 -24.45 4.25
N SER A 163 14.26 -24.31 4.86
CA SER A 163 14.62 -23.13 5.64
C SER A 163 14.63 -21.87 4.79
N LYS A 164 15.11 -21.92 3.55
CA LYS A 164 15.06 -20.80 2.59
C LYS A 164 13.64 -20.39 2.24
N LEU A 165 12.74 -21.36 2.02
CA LEU A 165 11.32 -21.07 1.73
C LEU A 165 10.62 -20.41 2.92
N ILE A 166 10.81 -20.94 4.13
CA ILE A 166 10.25 -20.39 5.36
C ILE A 166 10.79 -18.98 5.61
N TYR A 167 12.11 -18.80 5.45
CA TYR A 167 12.76 -17.51 5.66
C TYR A 167 12.28 -16.46 4.65
N HIS A 168 12.07 -16.82 3.39
CA HIS A 168 11.54 -15.90 2.37
C HIS A 168 10.19 -15.32 2.78
N ASN A 169 9.20 -16.17 3.07
CA ASN A 169 7.89 -15.72 3.50
C ASN A 169 7.92 -14.93 4.83
N TYR A 170 8.82 -15.31 5.75
CA TYR A 170 9.04 -14.55 6.98
C TYR A 170 9.54 -13.11 6.71
N ILE A 171 10.52 -12.97 5.81
CA ILE A 171 11.02 -11.65 5.39
C ILE A 171 9.94 -10.83 4.69
N ASP A 172 9.11 -11.42 3.84
CA ASP A 172 8.03 -10.70 3.16
C ASP A 172 7.01 -10.16 4.16
N LEU A 173 6.69 -10.91 5.21
CA LEU A 173 5.85 -10.42 6.31
C LEU A 173 6.51 -9.32 7.14
N GLN A 174 7.83 -9.41 7.39
CA GLN A 174 8.57 -8.34 8.09
C GLN A 174 8.62 -7.06 7.25
N VAL A 175 8.90 -7.17 5.95
CA VAL A 175 8.87 -6.03 5.02
C VAL A 175 7.48 -5.40 4.98
N LEU A 176 6.42 -6.21 4.93
CA LEU A 176 5.04 -5.72 4.97
C LEU A 176 4.74 -4.99 6.28
N SER A 177 5.17 -5.53 7.43
CA SER A 177 5.06 -4.87 8.74
C SER A 177 5.73 -3.50 8.73
N HIS A 178 6.97 -3.44 8.28
CA HIS A 178 7.75 -2.21 8.22
C HIS A 178 7.12 -1.13 7.32
N ILE A 179 6.64 -1.51 6.13
CA ILE A 179 5.94 -0.61 5.22
C ILE A 179 4.62 -0.11 5.83
N TYR A 180 3.88 -0.99 6.50
CA TYR A 180 2.63 -0.63 7.15
C TYR A 180 2.87 0.37 8.29
N GLU A 181 3.84 0.12 9.16
CA GLU A 181 4.22 1.04 10.25
C GLU A 181 4.67 2.41 9.73
N TYR A 182 5.52 2.44 8.71
CA TYR A 182 5.91 3.69 8.05
C TYR A 182 4.69 4.46 7.54
N LYS A 183 3.77 3.75 6.87
CA LYS A 183 2.55 4.36 6.35
C LYS A 183 1.68 4.96 7.47
N GLU A 184 1.44 4.21 8.54
CA GLU A 184 0.54 4.65 9.61
C GLU A 184 1.17 5.75 10.49
N SER A 185 2.44 5.64 10.83
CA SER A 185 3.11 6.56 11.76
C SER A 185 3.67 7.81 11.08
N ILE A 186 4.24 7.69 9.89
CA ILE A 186 4.96 8.77 9.21
C ILE A 186 4.15 9.31 8.04
N LEU A 187 3.80 8.45 7.08
CA LEU A 187 3.18 8.88 5.83
C LEU A 187 1.80 9.51 6.08
N ASN A 188 0.95 8.90 6.90
CA ASN A 188 -0.37 9.48 7.22
C ASN A 188 -0.24 10.84 7.89
N ARG A 189 0.78 11.06 8.74
CA ARG A 189 1.04 12.37 9.35
C ARG A 189 1.43 13.42 8.31
N ILE A 190 2.33 13.08 7.37
CA ILE A 190 2.73 13.97 6.28
C ILE A 190 1.55 14.30 5.36
N LEU A 191 0.69 13.31 5.10
CA LEU A 191 -0.47 13.42 4.21
C LEU A 191 -1.72 13.99 4.90
N THR A 192 -1.66 14.35 6.19
CA THR A 192 -2.79 14.96 6.90
C THR A 192 -2.91 16.42 6.53
N ILE A 193 -4.06 16.80 5.99
CA ILE A 193 -4.43 18.17 5.66
C ILE A 193 -5.32 18.69 6.78
N ASN A 194 -4.91 19.80 7.40
CA ASN A 194 -5.64 20.48 8.46
C ASN A 194 -6.07 21.86 7.98
N ASN A 195 -7.19 21.92 7.26
CA ASN A 195 -7.80 23.16 6.83
C ASN A 195 -8.80 23.67 7.89
N LYS A 196 -9.10 24.99 7.91
CA LYS A 196 -10.12 25.56 8.80
C LYS A 196 -11.50 24.94 8.63
N LYS A 197 -11.83 24.47 7.43
CA LYS A 197 -13.14 23.91 7.06
C LYS A 197 -13.21 22.39 7.25
N PHE A 198 -12.07 21.68 7.13
CA PHE A 198 -12.01 20.21 7.16
C PHE A 198 -10.65 19.69 7.61
N THR A 199 -10.63 18.44 8.03
CA THR A 199 -9.40 17.68 8.26
C THR A 199 -9.53 16.34 7.56
N GLY A 200 -8.48 15.88 6.90
CA GLY A 200 -8.48 14.59 6.24
C GLY A 200 -7.07 14.13 5.82
N VAL A 201 -6.89 12.84 5.65
CA VAL A 201 -5.64 12.24 5.16
C VAL A 201 -5.76 12.04 3.66
N LEU A 202 -4.74 12.45 2.90
CA LEU A 202 -4.67 12.25 1.45
C LEU A 202 -4.75 10.75 1.11
N LYS A 203 -5.71 10.40 0.26
CA LYS A 203 -5.96 9.01 -0.19
C LYS A 203 -5.63 8.80 -1.67
N THR A 204 -5.83 9.84 -2.48
CA THR A 204 -5.60 9.75 -3.94
C THR A 204 -5.26 11.12 -4.49
N LEU A 205 -4.32 11.16 -5.42
CA LEU A 205 -3.93 12.36 -6.15
C LEU A 205 -3.66 12.02 -7.61
N TYR A 206 -4.28 12.76 -8.54
CA TYR A 206 -4.07 12.56 -9.96
C TYR A 206 -4.48 13.78 -10.78
N ILE A 207 -3.98 13.86 -12.01
CA ILE A 207 -4.40 14.86 -12.99
C ILE A 207 -5.50 14.29 -13.89
N GLN A 208 -6.59 15.03 -14.03
CA GLN A 208 -7.66 14.74 -14.97
C GLN A 208 -7.91 15.97 -15.84
N LYS A 209 -7.51 15.95 -17.10
CA LYS A 209 -7.52 17.12 -18.00
C LYS A 209 -6.69 18.26 -17.38
N ASN A 210 -7.35 19.39 -17.09
CA ASN A 210 -6.74 20.56 -16.45
C ASN A 210 -6.91 20.59 -14.93
N PHE A 211 -7.50 19.56 -14.34
CA PHE A 211 -7.75 19.51 -12.90
C PHE A 211 -6.77 18.62 -12.18
N LEU A 212 -6.19 19.12 -11.09
CA LEU A 212 -5.59 18.30 -10.07
C LEU A 212 -6.67 17.84 -9.11
N VAL A 213 -6.96 16.55 -9.10
CA VAL A 213 -7.97 15.93 -8.25
C VAL A 213 -7.29 15.36 -7.01
N VAL A 214 -7.73 15.84 -5.86
CA VAL A 214 -7.27 15.44 -4.53
C VAL A 214 -8.43 14.79 -3.79
N ARG A 215 -8.22 13.59 -3.23
CA ARG A 215 -9.21 12.91 -2.40
C ARG A 215 -8.63 12.65 -1.02
N LEU A 216 -9.37 13.10 0.00
CA LEU A 216 -9.00 12.95 1.40
C LEU A 216 -10.02 12.05 2.10
N SER A 217 -9.63 11.42 3.21
CA SER A 217 -10.60 10.83 4.14
C SER A 217 -11.49 11.93 4.76
N ASN A 218 -12.69 11.56 5.17
CA ASN A 218 -13.63 12.47 5.86
C ASN A 218 -13.98 11.94 7.27
N PRO A 219 -13.05 12.02 8.23
CA PRO A 219 -13.24 11.42 9.55
C PRO A 219 -14.34 12.08 10.39
N ARG A 220 -14.80 13.28 10.01
CA ARG A 220 -15.86 14.02 10.68
C ARG A 220 -17.21 13.89 9.98
N ASN A 221 -17.32 13.12 8.91
CA ASN A 221 -18.52 12.96 8.08
C ASN A 221 -19.11 14.31 7.62
N LEU A 222 -18.25 15.29 7.34
CA LEU A 222 -18.66 16.63 6.92
C LEU A 222 -19.35 16.57 5.56
N ILE A 223 -20.42 17.32 5.40
CA ILE A 223 -21.07 17.53 4.10
C ILE A 223 -20.67 18.92 3.61
N LEU A 224 -19.81 18.94 2.60
CA LEU A 224 -19.27 20.16 1.98
C LEU A 224 -19.74 20.23 0.53
N ASN A 225 -20.16 21.42 0.12
CA ASN A 225 -20.45 21.74 -1.27
C ASN A 225 -20.02 23.19 -1.52
N PHE A 226 -18.76 23.36 -1.89
CA PHE A 226 -18.14 24.65 -2.04
C PHE A 226 -17.51 24.80 -3.43
N HIS A 227 -17.85 25.86 -4.13
CA HIS A 227 -17.36 26.17 -5.46
C HIS A 227 -16.78 27.58 -5.50
N GLN A 228 -15.62 27.70 -6.10
CA GLN A 228 -14.96 28.94 -6.48
C GLN A 228 -14.63 28.90 -7.97
N GLN A 229 -14.15 30.01 -8.52
CA GLN A 229 -13.85 30.13 -9.95
C GLN A 229 -12.90 29.02 -10.46
N ASN A 230 -11.90 28.64 -9.67
CA ASN A 230 -10.81 27.74 -10.07
C ASN A 230 -10.59 26.55 -9.14
N TYR A 231 -11.48 26.32 -8.15
CA TYR A 231 -11.48 25.10 -7.36
C TYR A 231 -12.84 24.78 -6.78
N SER A 232 -13.06 23.51 -6.48
CA SER A 232 -14.22 23.02 -5.77
C SER A 232 -13.85 22.08 -4.63
N ILE A 233 -14.66 22.05 -3.57
CA ILE A 233 -14.57 21.13 -2.44
C ILE A 233 -15.93 20.50 -2.24
N ILE A 234 -16.05 19.22 -2.51
CA ILE A 234 -17.28 18.45 -2.37
C ILE A 234 -16.99 17.25 -1.47
N SER A 235 -17.91 16.91 -0.59
CA SER A 235 -17.75 15.74 0.25
C SER A 235 -18.99 14.87 0.33
N ASN A 236 -18.78 13.61 0.64
CA ASN A 236 -19.77 12.66 1.15
C ASN A 236 -19.31 12.17 2.54
N LYS A 237 -20.00 11.18 3.10
CA LYS A 237 -19.66 10.65 4.44
C LYS A 237 -18.22 10.15 4.58
N ASP A 238 -17.65 9.58 3.52
CA ASP A 238 -16.38 8.85 3.58
C ASP A 238 -15.20 9.67 3.04
N GLU A 239 -15.47 10.62 2.14
CA GLU A 239 -14.44 11.26 1.33
C GLU A 239 -14.70 12.74 1.10
N ILE A 240 -13.63 13.54 1.09
CA ILE A 240 -13.59 14.93 0.63
C ILE A 240 -12.84 14.95 -0.70
N LYS A 241 -13.49 15.40 -1.75
CA LYS A 241 -12.92 15.62 -3.07
C LYS A 241 -12.65 17.10 -3.29
N ILE A 242 -11.41 17.43 -3.67
CA ILE A 242 -10.98 18.77 -4.05
C ILE A 242 -10.52 18.72 -5.50
N GLU A 243 -11.01 19.64 -6.31
CA GLU A 243 -10.58 19.83 -7.69
C GLU A 243 -9.97 21.21 -7.83
N LEU A 244 -8.70 21.28 -8.23
CA LEU A 244 -7.96 22.52 -8.48
C LEU A 244 -7.78 22.66 -9.99
N GLU A 245 -8.29 23.70 -10.60
CA GLU A 245 -8.08 24.00 -12.02
C GLU A 245 -6.66 24.54 -12.20
N LEU A 246 -5.88 23.89 -13.07
CA LEU A 246 -4.51 24.26 -13.38
C LEU A 246 -4.42 24.88 -14.76
N GLU A 247 -3.66 25.97 -14.88
CA GLU A 247 -3.25 26.55 -16.14
C GLU A 247 -1.89 25.99 -16.55
N GLU A 248 -1.71 25.70 -17.83
CA GLU A 248 -0.45 25.20 -18.39
C GLU A 248 0.28 26.30 -19.12
N GLY A 249 1.60 26.39 -18.92
CA GLY A 249 2.44 27.38 -19.54
C GLY A 249 3.92 27.01 -19.51
N LEU A 250 4.74 27.95 -19.96
CA LEU A 250 6.20 27.90 -19.89
C LEU A 250 6.68 28.87 -18.83
N ILE A 251 7.60 28.45 -18.01
CA ILE A 251 8.35 29.28 -17.07
C ILE A 251 9.77 29.49 -17.57
N GLU A 252 10.64 30.13 -16.78
CA GLU A 252 12.04 30.42 -17.14
C GLU A 252 12.73 29.26 -17.87
N ASN A 253 13.49 29.54 -18.91
CA ASN A 253 14.18 28.55 -19.75
C ASN A 253 13.25 27.58 -20.51
N ASN A 254 12.03 28.01 -20.88
CA ASN A 254 11.04 27.18 -21.60
C ASN A 254 10.64 25.88 -20.89
N ILE A 255 10.69 25.88 -19.57
CA ILE A 255 10.28 24.72 -18.78
C ILE A 255 8.75 24.64 -18.70
N LYS A 256 8.18 23.50 -19.09
CA LYS A 256 6.72 23.25 -18.93
C LYS A 256 6.34 23.24 -17.46
N ALA A 257 5.28 23.98 -17.15
CA ALA A 257 4.73 24.10 -15.80
C ALA A 257 3.20 24.04 -15.81
N LYS A 258 2.62 23.60 -14.70
CA LYS A 258 1.19 23.81 -14.39
C LYS A 258 1.11 24.60 -13.11
N VAL A 259 0.31 25.64 -13.16
CA VAL A 259 0.15 26.61 -12.07
C VAL A 259 -1.31 26.69 -11.65
N PHE A 260 -1.53 27.01 -10.38
CA PHE A 260 -2.84 27.31 -9.84
C PHE A 260 -2.99 28.83 -9.64
N LYS A 261 -4.03 29.42 -10.19
CA LYS A 261 -4.33 30.85 -9.98
C LYS A 261 -4.98 31.02 -8.61
N SER A 262 -4.35 31.79 -7.75
CA SER A 262 -4.73 31.96 -6.35
C SER A 262 -4.95 33.43 -5.99
N LYS A 263 -5.75 33.68 -4.98
CA LYS A 263 -5.84 35.01 -4.32
C LYS A 263 -4.76 35.21 -3.24
N TYR A 264 -3.98 34.19 -2.94
CA TYR A 264 -2.93 34.25 -1.93
C TYR A 264 -1.61 34.75 -2.52
N ASP A 265 -0.79 35.43 -1.72
CA ASP A 265 0.53 35.87 -2.13
C ASP A 265 1.40 34.66 -2.51
N ASN A 266 1.93 34.68 -3.73
CA ASN A 266 2.75 33.57 -4.25
C ASN A 266 4.14 33.49 -3.63
N LYS A 267 4.58 34.54 -2.91
CA LYS A 267 5.90 34.59 -2.24
C LYS A 267 6.10 33.54 -1.15
N ILE A 268 5.01 33.06 -0.54
CA ILE A 268 5.08 32.00 0.47
C ILE A 268 5.25 30.61 -0.14
N PHE A 269 5.09 30.47 -1.47
CA PHE A 269 5.18 29.20 -2.18
C PHE A 269 6.55 29.01 -2.84
N LYS A 270 7.05 27.79 -2.79
CA LYS A 270 8.35 27.42 -3.34
C LYS A 270 8.39 27.67 -4.85
N GLU A 271 9.49 28.25 -5.34
CA GLU A 271 9.72 28.55 -6.77
C GLU A 271 8.60 29.35 -7.46
N SER A 272 7.69 29.98 -6.70
CA SER A 272 6.58 30.76 -7.27
C SER A 272 6.85 32.27 -7.30
N LYS A 273 7.91 32.73 -6.64
CA LYS A 273 8.25 34.19 -6.51
C LYS A 273 8.44 34.91 -7.84
N ASN A 274 8.93 34.20 -8.84
CA ASN A 274 9.23 34.75 -10.18
C ASN A 274 8.05 34.60 -11.16
N LEU A 275 6.93 34.03 -10.71
CA LEU A 275 5.70 33.98 -11.48
C LEU A 275 4.96 35.33 -11.35
N THR A 276 4.12 35.63 -12.35
CA THR A 276 3.18 36.74 -12.23
C THR A 276 2.33 36.60 -10.96
N GLU A 277 1.93 37.72 -10.39
CA GLU A 277 1.12 37.74 -9.17
C GLU A 277 -0.04 36.77 -9.25
N ASN A 278 -0.27 36.07 -8.15
CA ASN A 278 -1.36 35.11 -7.96
C ASN A 278 -1.20 33.72 -8.60
N PHE A 279 -0.05 33.38 -9.20
CA PHE A 279 0.19 32.03 -9.69
C PHE A 279 1.08 31.24 -8.72
N ILE A 280 0.63 30.04 -8.39
CA ILE A 280 1.34 29.08 -7.55
C ILE A 280 1.81 27.92 -8.42
N LEU A 281 3.10 27.63 -8.41
CA LEU A 281 3.68 26.51 -9.14
C LEU A 281 3.27 25.18 -8.49
N ILE A 282 2.52 24.37 -9.21
CA ILE A 282 2.08 23.05 -8.74
C ILE A 282 2.89 21.93 -9.39
N LEU A 283 3.15 22.03 -10.69
CA LEU A 283 3.96 21.06 -11.43
C LEU A 283 5.06 21.74 -12.22
N LYS A 284 6.26 21.17 -12.18
CA LYS A 284 7.41 21.55 -12.99
C LYS A 284 7.94 20.31 -13.71
N GLN A 285 7.96 20.32 -15.05
CA GLN A 285 8.33 19.15 -15.87
C GLN A 285 7.56 17.87 -15.46
N ASN A 286 6.25 17.99 -15.24
CA ASN A 286 5.34 16.95 -14.73
C ASN A 286 5.64 16.42 -13.32
N LYS A 287 6.61 16.99 -12.60
CA LYS A 287 6.87 16.67 -11.19
C LYS A 287 6.10 17.60 -10.26
N LEU A 288 5.48 17.03 -9.27
CA LEU A 288 4.69 17.73 -8.26
C LEU A 288 5.61 18.52 -7.31
N ILE A 289 5.29 19.78 -7.08
CA ILE A 289 5.88 20.58 -5.99
C ILE A 289 5.05 20.32 -4.74
N LYS A 290 5.44 19.29 -4.00
CA LYS A 290 4.65 18.73 -2.87
C LYS A 290 4.35 19.78 -1.79
N GLU A 291 5.33 20.58 -1.44
CA GLU A 291 5.24 21.64 -0.44
C GLU A 291 4.16 22.65 -0.81
N ASN A 292 4.13 23.07 -2.08
CA ASN A 292 3.13 24.02 -2.57
C ASN A 292 1.73 23.45 -2.52
N LEU A 293 1.56 22.19 -2.93
CA LEU A 293 0.26 21.53 -2.84
C LEU A 293 -0.23 21.42 -1.40
N LEU A 294 0.61 20.94 -0.48
CA LEU A 294 0.24 20.78 0.92
C LEU A 294 -0.12 22.12 1.57
N LEU A 295 0.70 23.16 1.31
CA LEU A 295 0.41 24.51 1.81
C LEU A 295 -0.91 25.05 1.25
N LEU A 296 -1.13 24.92 -0.06
CA LEU A 296 -2.36 25.35 -0.73
C LEU A 296 -3.60 24.67 -0.12
N LEU A 297 -3.56 23.35 0.04
CA LEU A 297 -4.69 22.58 0.61
C LEU A 297 -5.01 22.96 2.06
N ASN A 298 -4.03 23.45 2.81
CA ASN A 298 -4.26 23.92 4.18
C ASN A 298 -4.91 25.32 4.25
N ILE A 299 -4.87 26.11 3.19
CA ILE A 299 -5.31 27.51 3.21
C ILE A 299 -6.55 27.81 2.36
N ILE A 300 -6.95 26.98 1.39
CA ILE A 300 -8.11 27.18 0.50
C ILE A 300 -9.49 27.05 1.16
#